data_b4dde6cc3c4c1d0b8190a97b5f66ee66
#
_entry.id   b4dde6cc3c4c1d0b8190a97b5f66ee66
#
_cell.length_a   1.000
_cell.length_b   1.000
_cell.length_c   1.000
_cell.angle_alpha   90.00
_cell.angle_beta   90.00
_cell.angle_gamma   90.00
#
_symmetry.space_group_name_H-M   'P 1'
#
loop_
_entity.id
_entity.type
_entity.pdbx_description
1 polymer ?
#
loop_
_entity_poly.entity_id
_entity_poly.type
_entity_poly.pdbx_seq_one_letter_code
_entity_poly.pdbx_strand_id
1 'polypeptide(L)'
;MKKSSLWSLRLGFSGKQTSKIEKLGLEKFLKQSYKSKFDTALPGFLQDQPKTTLELKQVREIIKTSDPETKKEIQKKENQATAEFKKWWIAKMRTDELPLRENMVCFWHNHFVSTSQKVKINYWIYQHNMILRENAFGNFKELTKQVLKSNAMVRYLDNGDNKKGKVNENLSRELLELFTIGIANYTENDIKNGAKALAGLNVGDEGAVYRKNIEDNSDKIYFGKTGNWKADDLVDIIFEQKNIPYLITRKILKWFIYDNPPEDLVVYYGDYFRKQKFEIEPLLTKIFTEEFEKENSGNKIKNPLVYILQLCDELQIQNVNDAAIMAFIKQQGMDLYNQVNVKGWDGGNSWLTSQIYLQRNNTADLLCSGKSLNRKVLKTMTNGVEKEKSEYEKVSVKVAFDSGGNNKTIISELSDRLLFTVNDSEQKDMENLLKYDFDPKDPHADFAVVRLLNYISKLPEYQLI
;
A
#
# COMPACT_ATOMS: atom_id res chain seq x y z
N MET A 1 1.59 8.02 -22.61
CA MET A 1 1.37 8.84 -21.37
C MET A 1 2.52 9.81 -21.17
N LYS A 2 2.23 11.07 -20.78
CA LYS A 2 3.28 12.04 -20.41
C LYS A 2 4.04 11.59 -19.17
N LYS A 3 5.36 11.86 -19.13
CA LYS A 3 6.22 11.49 -17.97
C LYS A 3 5.67 12.00 -16.64
N SER A 4 5.22 13.25 -16.59
CA SER A 4 4.65 13.84 -15.35
C SER A 4 3.39 13.13 -14.86
N SER A 5 2.51 12.72 -15.77
CA SER A 5 1.30 11.95 -15.44
C SER A 5 1.65 10.55 -14.94
N LEU A 6 2.56 9.86 -15.63
CA LEU A 6 3.05 8.55 -15.20
C LEU A 6 3.66 8.60 -13.79
N TRP A 7 4.51 9.59 -13.53
CA TRP A 7 5.18 9.72 -12.23
C TRP A 7 4.25 10.22 -11.13
N SER A 8 3.20 10.99 -11.47
CA SER A 8 2.12 11.29 -10.52
C SER A 8 1.44 10.01 -10.01
N LEU A 9 1.16 9.06 -10.90
CA LEU A 9 0.57 7.76 -10.55
C LEU A 9 1.54 6.86 -9.77
N ARG A 10 2.83 6.84 -10.14
CA ARG A 10 3.85 6.00 -9.48
C ARG A 10 4.20 6.49 -8.07
N LEU A 11 4.31 7.79 -7.88
CA LEU A 11 4.66 8.38 -6.59
C LEU A 11 3.45 8.59 -5.67
N GLY A 12 2.26 8.69 -6.27
CA GLY A 12 0.99 8.87 -5.57
C GLY A 12 -0.01 7.77 -5.88
N PHE A 13 -1.28 8.19 -6.05
CA PHE A 13 -2.40 7.29 -6.29
C PHE A 13 -3.28 7.76 -7.46
N SER A 14 -3.00 8.92 -8.04
CA SER A 14 -3.78 9.52 -9.13
C SER A 14 -2.98 10.55 -9.92
N GLY A 15 -3.61 11.19 -10.91
CA GLY A 15 -3.01 12.25 -11.72
C GLY A 15 -2.87 13.63 -11.06
N LYS A 16 -3.30 13.79 -9.79
CA LYS A 16 -3.36 15.10 -9.09
C LYS A 16 -2.04 15.86 -9.03
N GLN A 17 -0.92 15.15 -8.96
CA GLN A 17 0.39 15.77 -8.79
C GLN A 17 1.05 16.13 -10.14
N THR A 18 0.44 15.79 -11.27
CA THR A 18 0.99 16.02 -12.62
C THR A 18 1.47 17.45 -12.81
N SER A 19 0.59 18.44 -12.63
CA SER A 19 0.93 19.87 -12.80
C SER A 19 1.99 20.35 -11.80
N LYS A 20 2.02 19.78 -10.59
CA LYS A 20 3.04 20.11 -9.58
C LYS A 20 4.41 19.57 -9.97
N ILE A 21 4.46 18.33 -10.51
CA ILE A 21 5.70 17.72 -11.03
C ILE A 21 6.20 18.50 -12.25
N GLU A 22 5.33 18.90 -13.18
CA GLU A 22 5.68 19.73 -14.35
C GLU A 22 6.27 21.08 -13.93
N LYS A 23 5.63 21.76 -13.00
CA LYS A 23 6.06 23.10 -12.53
C LYS A 23 7.35 23.09 -11.75
N LEU A 24 7.54 22.12 -10.86
CA LEU A 24 8.68 22.06 -9.95
C LEU A 24 9.88 21.28 -10.50
N GLY A 25 9.63 20.33 -11.41
CA GLY A 25 10.54 19.24 -11.72
C GLY A 25 10.52 18.14 -10.64
N LEU A 26 10.86 16.90 -11.04
CA LEU A 26 10.76 15.73 -10.16
C LEU A 26 11.60 15.87 -8.89
N GLU A 27 12.87 16.30 -8.98
CA GLU A 27 13.75 16.40 -7.80
C GLU A 27 13.20 17.33 -6.71
N LYS A 28 12.67 18.50 -7.09
CA LYS A 28 12.08 19.43 -6.12
C LYS A 28 10.81 18.87 -5.51
N PHE A 29 9.99 18.19 -6.33
CA PHE A 29 8.80 17.49 -5.85
C PHE A 29 9.15 16.42 -4.80
N LEU A 30 10.17 15.60 -5.06
CA LEU A 30 10.67 14.59 -4.13
C LEU A 30 11.16 15.22 -2.82
N LYS A 31 12.01 16.26 -2.91
CA LYS A 31 12.50 16.98 -1.72
C LYS A 31 11.39 17.57 -0.86
N GLN A 32 10.30 18.07 -1.47
CA GLN A 32 9.12 18.53 -0.74
C GLN A 32 8.38 17.35 -0.09
N SER A 33 8.23 16.23 -0.80
CA SER A 33 7.56 15.03 -0.31
C SER A 33 8.28 14.43 0.91
N TYR A 34 9.61 14.37 0.91
CA TYR A 34 10.38 13.87 2.06
C TYR A 34 10.21 14.74 3.30
N LYS A 35 10.10 16.05 3.13
CA LYS A 35 9.94 17.03 4.20
C LYS A 35 8.50 17.29 4.60
N SER A 36 7.53 16.63 3.94
CA SER A 36 6.11 16.81 4.26
C SER A 36 5.83 16.42 5.71
N LYS A 37 5.08 17.28 6.40
CA LYS A 37 4.58 16.97 7.75
C LYS A 37 3.40 16.02 7.63
N PHE A 38 3.20 15.20 8.66
CA PHE A 38 2.04 14.33 8.78
C PHE A 38 1.45 14.46 10.19
N ASP A 39 0.17 14.18 10.30
CA ASP A 39 -0.56 14.23 11.55
C ASP A 39 -0.20 13.02 12.43
N THR A 40 0.20 13.27 13.67
CA THR A 40 0.53 12.27 14.69
C THR A 40 -0.57 12.10 15.73
N ALA A 41 -1.67 12.88 15.65
CA ALA A 41 -2.77 12.80 16.59
C ALA A 41 -3.46 11.43 16.51
N LEU A 42 -3.78 10.88 17.68
CA LEU A 42 -4.54 9.63 17.77
C LEU A 42 -5.95 9.84 17.20
N PRO A 43 -6.34 9.10 16.16
CA PRO A 43 -7.67 9.19 15.60
C PRO A 43 -8.77 8.89 16.63
N GLY A 44 -9.90 9.63 16.55
CA GLY A 44 -11.00 9.51 17.51
C GLY A 44 -11.55 8.09 17.68
N PHE A 45 -11.61 7.30 16.61
CA PHE A 45 -12.07 5.91 16.64
C PHE A 45 -11.12 4.94 17.39
N LEU A 46 -9.93 5.39 17.79
CA LEU A 46 -8.97 4.62 18.60
C LEU A 46 -8.91 5.10 20.05
N GLN A 47 -9.62 6.15 20.44
CA GLN A 47 -9.54 6.70 21.79
C GLN A 47 -9.99 5.68 22.85
N ASP A 48 -11.07 4.95 22.59
CA ASP A 48 -11.66 3.96 23.48
C ASP A 48 -11.10 2.53 23.27
N GLN A 49 -10.07 2.38 22.43
CA GLN A 49 -9.43 1.07 22.22
C GLN A 49 -8.41 0.79 23.34
N PRO A 50 -8.24 -0.49 23.77
CA PRO A 50 -7.23 -0.83 24.74
C PRO A 50 -5.83 -0.51 24.20
N LYS A 51 -5.04 0.23 24.99
CA LYS A 51 -3.70 0.69 24.65
C LYS A 51 -2.62 -0.08 25.39
N THR A 52 -2.92 -0.45 26.65
CA THR A 52 -2.00 -1.15 27.54
C THR A 52 -2.34 -2.64 27.66
N THR A 53 -1.36 -3.41 28.14
CA THR A 53 -1.56 -4.84 28.43
C THR A 53 -2.56 -5.05 29.57
N LEU A 54 -2.69 -4.11 30.50
CA LEU A 54 -3.68 -4.15 31.59
C LEU A 54 -5.09 -3.95 31.06
N GLU A 55 -5.33 -2.89 30.28
CA GLU A 55 -6.63 -2.61 29.65
C GLU A 55 -7.07 -3.78 28.77
N LEU A 56 -6.14 -4.39 28.03
CA LEU A 56 -6.44 -5.57 27.24
C LEU A 56 -6.89 -6.76 28.09
N LYS A 57 -6.28 -6.98 29.25
CA LYS A 57 -6.71 -8.03 30.19
C LYS A 57 -8.11 -7.74 30.71
N GLN A 58 -8.42 -6.49 31.07
CA GLN A 58 -9.75 -6.08 31.50
C GLN A 58 -10.82 -6.36 30.45
N VAL A 59 -10.57 -5.96 29.19
CA VAL A 59 -11.50 -6.24 28.08
C VAL A 59 -11.70 -7.75 27.90
N ARG A 60 -10.65 -8.57 28.02
CA ARG A 60 -10.75 -10.02 27.91
C ARG A 60 -11.57 -10.63 29.04
N GLU A 61 -11.43 -10.16 30.26
CA GLU A 61 -12.25 -10.62 31.40
C GLU A 61 -13.73 -10.24 31.21
N ILE A 62 -14.01 -9.01 30.74
CA ILE A 62 -15.36 -8.59 30.36
C ILE A 62 -15.95 -9.54 29.31
N ILE A 63 -15.22 -9.82 28.22
CA ILE A 63 -15.68 -10.73 27.16
C ILE A 63 -15.96 -12.14 27.72
N LYS A 64 -15.15 -12.67 28.64
CA LYS A 64 -15.35 -14.01 29.21
C LYS A 64 -16.65 -14.11 30.01
N THR A 65 -16.93 -13.08 30.81
CA THR A 65 -18.04 -13.07 31.75
C THR A 65 -19.35 -12.55 31.20
N SER A 66 -19.32 -11.86 30.04
CA SER A 66 -20.50 -11.28 29.39
C SER A 66 -21.42 -12.33 28.75
N ASP A 67 -22.68 -11.99 28.62
CA ASP A 67 -23.68 -12.70 27.82
C ASP A 67 -23.36 -12.64 26.32
N PRO A 68 -24.01 -13.49 25.49
CA PRO A 68 -23.76 -13.54 24.04
C PRO A 68 -24.06 -12.25 23.29
N GLU A 69 -25.02 -11.44 23.76
CA GLU A 69 -25.41 -10.18 23.11
C GLU A 69 -24.34 -9.12 23.35
N THR A 70 -23.89 -8.95 24.57
CA THR A 70 -22.76 -8.06 24.92
C THR A 70 -21.47 -8.43 24.17
N LYS A 71 -21.16 -9.72 24.05
CA LYS A 71 -20.03 -10.20 23.22
C LYS A 71 -20.14 -9.77 21.78
N LYS A 72 -21.33 -9.88 21.19
CA LYS A 72 -21.61 -9.48 19.82
C LYS A 72 -21.48 -7.97 19.62
N GLU A 73 -21.93 -7.18 20.61
CA GLU A 73 -21.77 -5.72 20.56
C GLU A 73 -20.30 -5.30 20.64
N ILE A 74 -19.50 -5.89 21.52
CA ILE A 74 -18.05 -5.63 21.61
C ILE A 74 -17.39 -5.97 20.26
N GLN A 75 -17.67 -7.14 19.71
CA GLN A 75 -17.12 -7.55 18.40
C GLN A 75 -17.55 -6.59 17.26
N LYS A 76 -18.79 -6.09 17.29
CA LYS A 76 -19.29 -5.11 16.33
C LYS A 76 -18.51 -3.79 16.44
N LYS A 77 -18.25 -3.29 17.64
CA LYS A 77 -17.44 -2.08 17.88
C LYS A 77 -16.00 -2.25 17.40
N GLU A 78 -15.36 -3.39 17.65
CA GLU A 78 -14.02 -3.68 17.15
C GLU A 78 -13.95 -3.73 15.62
N ASN A 79 -14.92 -4.39 14.99
CA ASN A 79 -15.02 -4.43 13.52
C ASN A 79 -15.27 -3.03 12.93
N GLN A 80 -16.08 -2.22 13.60
CA GLN A 80 -16.32 -0.83 13.20
C GLN A 80 -15.04 0.00 13.31
N ALA A 81 -14.30 -0.09 14.40
CA ALA A 81 -13.03 0.60 14.58
C ALA A 81 -12.01 0.20 13.50
N THR A 82 -11.93 -1.09 13.16
CA THR A 82 -11.09 -1.56 12.04
C THR A 82 -11.51 -0.95 10.70
N ALA A 83 -12.81 -0.86 10.42
CA ALA A 83 -13.33 -0.25 9.20
C ALA A 83 -13.03 1.27 9.14
N GLU A 84 -13.22 1.98 10.26
CA GLU A 84 -12.88 3.41 10.37
C GLU A 84 -11.37 3.63 10.16
N PHE A 85 -10.53 2.75 10.68
CA PHE A 85 -9.09 2.83 10.48
C PHE A 85 -8.70 2.69 9.00
N LYS A 86 -9.31 1.78 8.26
CA LYS A 86 -9.10 1.64 6.81
C LYS A 86 -9.57 2.88 6.05
N LYS A 87 -10.75 3.40 6.37
CA LYS A 87 -11.30 4.63 5.75
C LYS A 87 -10.41 5.85 6.03
N TRP A 88 -9.95 5.99 7.27
CA TRP A 88 -9.02 7.06 7.65
C TRP A 88 -7.74 7.04 6.79
N TRP A 89 -7.19 5.86 6.53
CA TRP A 89 -6.00 5.78 5.70
C TRP A 89 -6.28 6.03 4.21
N ILE A 90 -7.39 5.50 3.68
CA ILE A 90 -7.85 5.80 2.31
C ILE A 90 -8.07 7.30 2.12
N ALA A 91 -8.70 7.97 3.09
CA ALA A 91 -8.89 9.41 3.04
C ALA A 91 -7.56 10.17 2.96
N LYS A 92 -6.55 9.80 3.79
CA LYS A 92 -5.20 10.38 3.70
C LYS A 92 -4.57 10.16 2.33
N MET A 93 -4.58 8.94 1.80
CA MET A 93 -4.06 8.62 0.47
C MET A 93 -4.72 9.46 -0.65
N ARG A 94 -6.01 9.74 -0.52
CA ARG A 94 -6.80 10.48 -1.51
C ARG A 94 -6.61 12.00 -1.40
N THR A 95 -6.39 12.54 -0.21
CA THR A 95 -6.39 14.00 0.04
C THR A 95 -5.00 14.61 0.19
N ASP A 96 -3.97 13.82 0.38
CA ASP A 96 -2.61 14.35 0.56
C ASP A 96 -2.09 14.97 -0.74
N GLU A 97 -1.61 16.21 -0.64
CA GLU A 97 -0.97 16.91 -1.76
C GLU A 97 0.42 16.36 -2.13
N LEU A 98 1.07 15.65 -1.20
CA LEU A 98 2.39 15.04 -1.35
C LEU A 98 2.34 13.55 -0.97
N PRO A 99 1.58 12.72 -1.72
CA PRO A 99 1.16 11.38 -1.30
C PRO A 99 2.28 10.34 -1.26
N LEU A 100 3.52 10.69 -1.62
CA LEU A 100 4.65 9.76 -1.63
C LEU A 100 4.87 9.10 -0.26
N ARG A 101 4.66 9.85 0.85
CA ARG A 101 4.76 9.27 2.20
C ARG A 101 3.71 8.19 2.42
N GLU A 102 2.46 8.44 2.06
CA GLU A 102 1.38 7.44 2.20
C GLU A 102 1.62 6.22 1.30
N ASN A 103 2.18 6.42 0.10
CA ASN A 103 2.55 5.32 -0.80
C ASN A 103 3.71 4.49 -0.21
N MET A 104 4.71 5.14 0.37
CA MET A 104 5.80 4.44 1.09
C MET A 104 5.28 3.71 2.33
N VAL A 105 4.36 4.27 3.10
CA VAL A 105 3.73 3.57 4.24
C VAL A 105 2.97 2.34 3.75
N CYS A 106 2.28 2.43 2.61
CA CYS A 106 1.61 1.29 1.99
C CYS A 106 2.61 0.19 1.58
N PHE A 107 3.74 0.59 0.98
CA PHE A 107 4.86 -0.29 0.67
C PHE A 107 5.41 -0.97 1.94
N TRP A 108 5.70 -0.20 2.99
CA TRP A 108 6.24 -0.75 4.23
C TRP A 108 5.27 -1.69 4.94
N HIS A 109 3.95 -1.40 4.93
CA HIS A 109 2.93 -2.32 5.42
C HIS A 109 2.85 -3.62 4.63
N ASN A 110 3.16 -3.57 3.34
CA ASN A 110 3.26 -4.76 2.50
C ASN A 110 4.57 -5.53 2.70
N HIS A 111 5.61 -4.85 3.16
CA HIS A 111 6.91 -5.46 3.48
C HIS A 111 6.97 -6.02 4.90
N PHE A 112 6.58 -5.24 5.90
CA PHE A 112 6.49 -5.60 7.30
C PHE A 112 5.05 -5.91 7.69
N VAL A 113 4.53 -7.00 7.19
CA VAL A 113 3.12 -7.35 7.36
C VAL A 113 2.76 -7.53 8.82
N SER A 114 1.67 -6.87 9.23
CA SER A 114 0.99 -7.12 10.49
C SER A 114 -0.51 -6.87 10.28
N THR A 115 -1.37 -7.86 10.58
CA THR A 115 -2.79 -7.79 10.22
C THR A 115 -3.69 -7.54 11.42
N SER A 116 -4.71 -6.69 11.23
CA SER A 116 -5.74 -6.43 12.24
C SER A 116 -6.47 -7.72 12.64
N GLN A 117 -6.67 -8.64 11.70
CA GLN A 117 -7.35 -9.90 11.95
C GLN A 117 -6.60 -10.80 12.95
N LYS A 118 -5.26 -10.85 12.90
CA LYS A 118 -4.46 -11.69 13.78
C LYS A 118 -4.05 -10.95 15.06
N VAL A 119 -3.67 -9.69 14.98
CA VAL A 119 -3.27 -8.86 16.13
C VAL A 119 -4.47 -8.59 17.05
N LYS A 120 -5.65 -8.29 16.48
CA LYS A 120 -6.93 -8.02 17.16
C LYS A 120 -6.88 -6.83 18.13
N ILE A 121 -5.95 -5.91 17.93
CA ILE A 121 -5.79 -4.68 18.71
C ILE A 121 -5.45 -3.57 17.73
N ASN A 122 -6.46 -2.76 17.41
CA ASN A 122 -6.32 -1.70 16.40
C ASN A 122 -5.28 -0.64 16.82
N TYR A 123 -5.13 -0.37 18.11
CA TYR A 123 -4.12 0.56 18.63
C TYR A 123 -2.69 0.10 18.30
N TRP A 124 -2.37 -1.18 18.42
CA TRP A 124 -1.05 -1.71 18.08
C TRP A 124 -0.77 -1.68 16.56
N ILE A 125 -1.80 -1.91 15.75
CA ILE A 125 -1.68 -1.74 14.29
C ILE A 125 -1.46 -0.27 13.94
N TYR A 126 -2.12 0.66 14.65
CA TYR A 126 -1.87 2.09 14.49
C TYR A 126 -0.43 2.48 14.90
N GLN A 127 0.06 2.00 16.06
CA GLN A 127 1.46 2.22 16.46
C GLN A 127 2.43 1.71 15.39
N HIS A 128 2.18 0.51 14.86
CA HIS A 128 2.97 -0.04 13.76
C HIS A 128 2.93 0.84 12.51
N ASN A 129 1.74 1.31 12.12
CA ASN A 129 1.59 2.25 11.00
C ASN A 129 2.36 3.57 11.25
N MET A 130 2.37 4.08 12.48
CA MET A 130 3.12 5.28 12.85
C MET A 130 4.63 5.06 12.77
N ILE A 131 5.16 3.94 13.25
CA ILE A 131 6.57 3.56 13.07
C ILE A 131 6.96 3.58 11.58
N LEU A 132 6.12 2.98 10.72
CA LEU A 132 6.36 2.97 9.27
C LEU A 132 6.29 4.36 8.65
N ARG A 133 5.40 5.22 9.12
CA ARG A 133 5.19 6.59 8.63
C ARG A 133 6.30 7.53 9.03
N GLU A 134 6.76 7.46 10.28
CA GLU A 134 7.88 8.25 10.79
C GLU A 134 9.19 7.91 10.07
N ASN A 135 9.39 6.64 9.79
CA ASN A 135 10.58 6.12 9.14
C ASN A 135 10.41 5.88 7.63
N ALA A 136 9.36 6.44 7.00
CA ALA A 136 9.04 6.15 5.59
C ALA A 136 10.23 6.39 4.64
N PHE A 137 11.06 7.39 4.93
CA PHE A 137 12.23 7.81 4.16
C PHE A 137 13.54 7.73 4.97
N GLY A 138 13.50 7.16 6.18
CA GLY A 138 14.62 7.10 7.10
C GLY A 138 15.60 5.96 6.82
N ASN A 139 16.30 5.55 7.87
CA ASN A 139 17.27 4.47 7.79
C ASN A 139 16.59 3.09 7.89
N PHE A 140 16.84 2.21 6.92
CA PHE A 140 16.20 0.89 6.87
C PHE A 140 16.59 -0.01 8.05
N LYS A 141 17.81 0.09 8.54
CA LYS A 141 18.28 -0.67 9.72
C LYS A 141 17.51 -0.26 10.97
N GLU A 142 17.37 1.04 11.20
CA GLU A 142 16.64 1.57 12.37
C GLU A 142 15.15 1.28 12.28
N LEU A 143 14.55 1.39 11.08
CA LEU A 143 13.16 0.97 10.85
C LEU A 143 12.99 -0.53 11.20
N THR A 144 13.90 -1.40 10.77
CA THR A 144 13.85 -2.83 11.06
C THR A 144 13.90 -3.10 12.57
N LYS A 145 14.78 -2.41 13.33
CA LYS A 145 14.84 -2.51 14.80
C LYS A 145 13.54 -2.12 15.48
N GLN A 146 12.94 -1.00 15.05
CA GLN A 146 11.68 -0.51 15.62
C GLN A 146 10.51 -1.46 15.32
N VAL A 147 10.41 -1.93 14.09
CA VAL A 147 9.38 -2.89 13.66
C VAL A 147 9.49 -4.21 14.41
N LEU A 148 10.70 -4.76 14.55
CA LEU A 148 10.96 -6.02 15.26
C LEU A 148 10.48 -5.96 16.73
N LYS A 149 10.56 -4.78 17.35
CA LYS A 149 10.12 -4.52 18.73
C LYS A 149 8.70 -3.90 18.82
N SER A 150 7.95 -3.85 17.73
CA SER A 150 6.55 -3.41 17.81
C SER A 150 5.65 -4.50 18.40
N ASN A 151 4.68 -4.12 19.23
CA ASN A 151 3.68 -5.05 19.77
C ASN A 151 2.90 -5.78 18.66
N ALA A 152 2.60 -5.07 17.57
CA ALA A 152 1.91 -5.65 16.43
C ALA A 152 2.71 -6.79 15.78
N MET A 153 4.02 -6.62 15.57
CA MET A 153 4.88 -7.63 14.95
C MET A 153 5.07 -8.84 15.86
N VAL A 154 5.40 -8.60 17.14
CA VAL A 154 5.55 -9.66 18.15
C VAL A 154 4.28 -10.49 18.28
N ARG A 155 3.11 -9.84 18.24
CA ARG A 155 1.81 -10.52 18.28
C ARG A 155 1.50 -11.26 16.98
N TYR A 156 1.79 -10.64 15.83
CA TYR A 156 1.50 -11.20 14.52
C TYR A 156 2.29 -12.47 14.23
N LEU A 157 3.56 -12.54 14.65
CA LEU A 157 4.45 -13.68 14.43
C LEU A 157 4.58 -14.58 15.66
N ASP A 158 3.63 -14.51 16.60
CA ASP A 158 3.50 -15.39 17.76
C ASP A 158 4.77 -15.45 18.65
N ASN A 159 5.60 -14.39 18.64
CA ASN A 159 6.80 -14.36 19.46
C ASN A 159 6.50 -14.32 20.97
N GLY A 160 5.27 -13.97 21.37
CA GLY A 160 4.81 -14.09 22.76
C GLY A 160 4.88 -15.52 23.31
N ASP A 161 4.88 -16.52 22.46
CA ASP A 161 5.01 -17.94 22.78
C ASP A 161 6.47 -18.42 22.78
N ASN A 162 7.41 -17.58 22.34
CA ASN A 162 8.84 -17.87 22.24
C ASN A 162 9.51 -17.66 23.62
N LYS A 163 9.99 -18.77 24.23
CA LYS A 163 10.53 -18.79 25.60
C LYS A 163 11.79 -19.64 25.66
N LYS A 164 12.64 -19.37 26.65
CA LYS A 164 13.75 -20.23 27.00
C LYS A 164 13.24 -21.67 27.18
N GLY A 165 13.86 -22.61 26.49
CA GLY A 165 13.50 -24.04 26.52
C GLY A 165 12.29 -24.42 25.63
N LYS A 166 11.53 -23.45 25.08
CA LYS A 166 10.45 -23.67 24.12
C LYS A 166 10.49 -22.58 23.06
N VAL A 167 11.37 -22.77 22.10
CA VAL A 167 11.67 -21.76 21.06
C VAL A 167 10.58 -21.74 19.99
N ASN A 168 10.14 -20.56 19.58
CA ASN A 168 9.31 -20.33 18.40
C ASN A 168 10.14 -19.56 17.35
N GLU A 169 10.32 -20.15 16.18
CA GLU A 169 11.21 -19.66 15.14
C GLU A 169 10.55 -18.63 14.20
N ASN A 170 9.22 -18.44 14.24
CA ASN A 170 8.49 -17.64 13.25
C ASN A 170 9.10 -16.25 13.03
N LEU A 171 9.22 -15.46 14.11
CA LEU A 171 9.74 -14.09 13.98
C LEU A 171 11.18 -14.06 13.47
N SER A 172 12.03 -14.99 13.93
CA SER A 172 13.41 -15.10 13.47
C SER A 172 13.51 -15.49 12.01
N ARG A 173 12.69 -16.44 11.56
CA ARG A 173 12.63 -16.89 10.16
C ARG A 173 12.20 -15.76 9.24
N GLU A 174 11.09 -15.10 9.57
CA GLU A 174 10.55 -14.01 8.75
C GLU A 174 11.49 -12.79 8.71
N LEU A 175 12.18 -12.51 9.82
CA LEU A 175 13.22 -11.47 9.87
C LEU A 175 14.29 -11.70 8.80
N LEU A 176 14.74 -12.94 8.62
CA LEU A 176 15.77 -13.29 7.64
C LEU A 176 15.19 -13.42 6.22
N GLU A 177 14.11 -14.20 6.06
CA GLU A 177 13.58 -14.56 4.75
C GLU A 177 12.87 -13.44 4.04
N LEU A 178 11.97 -12.74 4.73
CA LEU A 178 11.06 -11.80 4.11
C LEU A 178 11.41 -10.34 4.37
N PHE A 179 12.05 -10.04 5.50
CA PHE A 179 12.25 -8.66 5.91
C PHE A 179 13.66 -8.13 5.62
N THR A 180 14.67 -9.00 5.50
CA THR A 180 16.06 -8.53 5.38
C THR A 180 16.85 -9.13 4.23
N ILE A 181 17.44 -10.31 4.39
CA ILE A 181 18.45 -10.86 3.45
C ILE A 181 17.91 -11.79 2.36
N GLY A 182 16.68 -12.27 2.51
CA GLY A 182 16.05 -13.18 1.55
C GLY A 182 16.42 -14.65 1.75
N ILE A 183 15.66 -15.52 1.10
CA ILE A 183 15.80 -16.98 1.16
C ILE A 183 17.20 -17.39 0.70
N ALA A 184 17.75 -18.48 1.29
CA ALA A 184 19.03 -19.09 0.96
C ALA A 184 20.29 -18.26 1.33
N ASN A 185 20.15 -17.19 2.13
CA ASN A 185 21.28 -16.38 2.58
C ASN A 185 21.61 -16.55 4.07
N TYR A 186 21.11 -17.59 4.69
CA TYR A 186 21.25 -17.93 6.12
C TYR A 186 21.22 -19.46 6.29
N THR A 187 21.56 -19.94 7.48
CA THR A 187 21.45 -21.34 7.86
C THR A 187 20.28 -21.59 8.81
N GLU A 188 19.81 -22.83 8.93
CA GLU A 188 18.81 -23.20 9.95
C GLU A 188 19.33 -22.93 11.37
N ASN A 189 20.64 -22.96 11.59
CA ASN A 189 21.23 -22.60 12.88
C ASN A 189 21.10 -21.09 13.15
N ASP A 190 21.20 -20.23 12.15
CA ASP A 190 20.97 -18.80 12.31
C ASP A 190 19.51 -18.53 12.73
N ILE A 191 18.54 -19.21 12.08
CA ILE A 191 17.12 -19.10 12.50
C ILE A 191 16.93 -19.51 13.96
N LYS A 192 17.45 -20.69 14.36
CA LYS A 192 17.31 -21.22 15.73
C LYS A 192 17.98 -20.32 16.77
N ASN A 193 19.18 -19.81 16.48
CA ASN A 193 19.89 -18.94 17.38
C ASN A 193 19.28 -17.54 17.43
N GLY A 194 18.78 -17.01 16.30
CA GLY A 194 17.97 -15.80 16.27
C GLY A 194 16.69 -15.93 17.10
N ALA A 195 16.00 -17.07 16.99
CA ALA A 195 14.82 -17.35 17.80
C ALA A 195 15.12 -17.42 19.30
N LYS A 196 16.26 -18.05 19.71
CA LYS A 196 16.73 -18.00 21.10
C LYS A 196 17.02 -16.56 21.57
N ALA A 197 17.61 -15.73 20.71
CA ALA A 197 17.87 -14.33 21.04
C ALA A 197 16.59 -13.51 21.19
N LEU A 198 15.51 -13.88 20.47
CA LEU A 198 14.18 -13.28 20.59
C LEU A 198 13.30 -13.93 21.66
N ALA A 199 13.77 -15.01 22.33
CA ALA A 199 13.03 -15.66 23.40
C ALA A 199 12.78 -14.67 24.56
N GLY A 200 11.54 -14.60 25.01
CA GLY A 200 11.12 -13.68 26.07
C GLY A 200 10.79 -12.26 25.61
N LEU A 201 11.06 -11.88 24.35
CA LEU A 201 10.56 -10.62 23.78
C LEU A 201 9.05 -10.72 23.60
N ASN A 202 8.29 -9.96 24.36
CA ASN A 202 6.84 -10.04 24.47
C ASN A 202 6.20 -8.66 24.49
N VAL A 203 4.90 -8.58 24.22
CA VAL A 203 4.15 -7.33 24.23
C VAL A 203 4.31 -6.54 25.53
N GLY A 204 4.43 -5.25 25.43
CA GLY A 204 4.48 -4.28 26.53
C GLY A 204 3.51 -3.14 26.31
N ASP A 205 3.57 -2.08 27.11
CA ASP A 205 2.61 -0.96 27.02
C ASP A 205 2.94 -0.03 25.85
N GLU A 206 4.20 0.33 25.65
CA GLU A 206 4.63 1.21 24.56
C GLU A 206 5.23 0.44 23.36
N GLY A 207 5.69 -0.77 23.57
CA GLY A 207 6.32 -1.66 22.60
C GLY A 207 6.73 -2.95 23.26
N ALA A 208 7.32 -3.88 22.52
CA ALA A 208 7.73 -5.16 23.04
C ALA A 208 8.92 -5.04 24.02
N VAL A 209 8.88 -5.83 25.06
CA VAL A 209 9.88 -5.86 26.13
C VAL A 209 10.31 -7.29 26.47
N TYR A 210 11.55 -7.48 26.87
CA TYR A 210 12.02 -8.79 27.36
C TYR A 210 11.46 -9.10 28.75
N ARG A 211 10.94 -10.31 28.93
CA ARG A 211 10.46 -10.85 30.22
C ARG A 211 11.57 -11.70 30.83
N LYS A 212 12.21 -11.21 31.90
CA LYS A 212 13.38 -11.81 32.55
C LYS A 212 13.23 -13.30 32.93
N ASN A 213 12.03 -13.74 33.28
CA ASN A 213 11.74 -15.11 33.67
C ASN A 213 11.67 -16.13 32.53
N ILE A 214 11.58 -15.65 31.27
CA ILE A 214 11.42 -16.51 30.08
C ILE A 214 12.40 -16.15 28.94
N GLU A 215 13.27 -15.15 29.14
CA GLU A 215 14.31 -14.81 28.16
C GLU A 215 15.47 -15.83 28.19
N ASP A 216 16.13 -15.99 27.07
CA ASP A 216 17.33 -16.82 26.95
C ASP A 216 18.59 -15.93 26.99
N ASN A 217 19.39 -16.09 28.04
CA ASN A 217 20.62 -15.33 28.28
C ASN A 217 21.88 -16.17 28.01
N SER A 218 21.77 -17.33 27.35
CA SER A 218 22.93 -18.11 26.91
C SER A 218 23.63 -17.43 25.74
N ASP A 219 24.88 -17.77 25.48
CA ASP A 219 25.55 -17.37 24.25
C ASP A 219 24.95 -18.08 23.05
N LYS A 220 24.85 -17.36 21.94
CA LYS A 220 24.31 -17.80 20.64
C LYS A 220 25.34 -17.53 19.56
N ILE A 221 25.44 -18.45 18.59
CA ILE A 221 26.25 -18.25 17.41
C ILE A 221 25.32 -17.76 16.30
N TYR A 222 25.49 -16.53 15.84
CA TYR A 222 24.65 -15.92 14.82
C TYR A 222 25.53 -15.33 13.71
N PHE A 223 25.41 -15.82 12.47
CA PHE A 223 26.31 -15.50 11.36
C PHE A 223 27.80 -15.57 11.75
N GLY A 224 28.18 -16.63 12.47
CA GLY A 224 29.56 -16.88 12.90
C GLY A 224 30.04 -16.04 14.09
N LYS A 225 29.22 -15.13 14.62
CA LYS A 225 29.55 -14.33 15.83
C LYS A 225 28.93 -14.95 17.06
N THR A 226 29.71 -15.07 18.13
CA THR A 226 29.27 -15.62 19.42
C THR A 226 29.01 -14.51 20.42
N GLY A 227 27.89 -14.56 21.11
CA GLY A 227 27.52 -13.60 22.17
C GLY A 227 26.10 -13.79 22.70
N ASN A 228 25.78 -13.09 23.77
CA ASN A 228 24.43 -13.03 24.32
C ASN A 228 23.59 -11.98 23.59
N TRP A 229 23.20 -12.31 22.37
CA TRP A 229 22.49 -11.42 21.45
C TRP A 229 21.02 -11.21 21.82
N LYS A 230 20.50 -10.00 21.58
CA LYS A 230 19.10 -9.57 21.68
C LYS A 230 18.62 -9.01 20.33
N ALA A 231 17.39 -8.55 20.28
CA ALA A 231 16.74 -8.10 19.05
C ALA A 231 17.55 -7.09 18.22
N ASP A 232 18.09 -6.05 18.85
CA ASP A 232 18.86 -5.01 18.16
C ASP A 232 20.19 -5.54 17.64
N ASP A 233 20.87 -6.41 18.42
CA ASP A 233 22.12 -7.05 18.03
C ASP A 233 21.93 -7.96 16.79
N LEU A 234 20.80 -8.69 16.72
CA LEU A 234 20.48 -9.51 15.55
C LEU A 234 20.40 -8.64 14.29
N VAL A 235 19.70 -7.51 14.36
CA VAL A 235 19.58 -6.59 13.24
C VAL A 235 20.95 -6.02 12.88
N ASP A 236 21.78 -5.63 13.85
CA ASP A 236 23.13 -5.14 13.60
C ASP A 236 23.99 -6.16 12.84
N ILE A 237 23.96 -7.43 13.26
CA ILE A 237 24.72 -8.52 12.61
C ILE A 237 24.17 -8.83 11.21
N ILE A 238 22.83 -8.83 11.03
CA ILE A 238 22.20 -9.02 9.72
C ILE A 238 22.64 -7.94 8.73
N PHE A 239 22.71 -6.67 9.15
CA PHE A 239 23.06 -5.56 8.27
C PHE A 239 24.54 -5.53 7.86
N GLU A 240 25.39 -6.38 8.43
CA GLU A 240 26.74 -6.62 7.93
C GLU A 240 26.76 -7.59 6.74
N GLN A 241 25.68 -8.39 6.54
CA GLN A 241 25.64 -9.42 5.50
C GLN A 241 25.62 -8.79 4.09
N LYS A 242 26.32 -9.45 3.15
CA LYS A 242 26.51 -8.94 1.79
C LYS A 242 25.19 -8.70 1.05
N ASN A 243 24.19 -9.54 1.27
CA ASN A 243 22.95 -9.58 0.49
C ASN A 243 21.86 -8.61 0.99
N ILE A 244 22.07 -7.95 2.13
CA ILE A 244 21.06 -7.08 2.76
C ILE A 244 20.44 -6.00 1.84
N PRO A 245 21.19 -5.31 0.94
CA PRO A 245 20.60 -4.24 0.16
C PRO A 245 19.66 -4.72 -0.97
N TYR A 246 19.84 -5.95 -1.46
CA TYR A 246 19.24 -6.35 -2.72
C TYR A 246 17.76 -6.72 -2.60
N LEU A 247 17.33 -7.36 -1.51
CA LEU A 247 15.93 -7.72 -1.30
C LEU A 247 15.02 -6.49 -1.28
N ILE A 248 15.38 -5.49 -0.47
CA ILE A 248 14.56 -4.29 -0.34
C ILE A 248 14.60 -3.42 -1.60
N THR A 249 15.74 -3.32 -2.25
CA THR A 249 15.89 -2.60 -3.53
C THR A 249 15.00 -3.22 -4.60
N ARG A 250 14.99 -4.55 -4.73
CA ARG A 250 14.11 -5.29 -5.62
C ARG A 250 12.63 -5.01 -5.33
N LYS A 251 12.25 -5.04 -4.05
CA LYS A 251 10.87 -4.76 -3.64
C LYS A 251 10.46 -3.32 -3.92
N ILE A 252 11.34 -2.33 -3.74
CA ILE A 252 11.09 -0.92 -4.08
C ILE A 252 10.90 -0.76 -5.59
N LEU A 253 11.81 -1.32 -6.40
CA LEU A 253 11.68 -1.30 -7.86
C LEU A 253 10.37 -1.97 -8.30
N LYS A 254 10.01 -3.11 -7.70
CA LYS A 254 8.74 -3.81 -7.97
C LYS A 254 7.52 -2.97 -7.56
N TRP A 255 7.59 -2.26 -6.46
CA TRP A 255 6.46 -1.46 -5.98
C TRP A 255 6.18 -0.24 -6.84
N PHE A 256 7.24 0.46 -7.31
CA PHE A 256 7.09 1.74 -7.98
C PHE A 256 7.18 1.69 -9.51
N ILE A 257 7.95 0.75 -10.10
CA ILE A 257 8.38 0.88 -11.51
C ILE A 257 8.17 -0.36 -12.36
N TYR A 258 8.56 -1.55 -11.87
CA TYR A 258 8.58 -2.79 -12.64
C TYR A 258 7.80 -3.90 -11.96
N ASP A 259 6.97 -4.65 -12.69
CA ASP A 259 6.43 -5.90 -12.13
C ASP A 259 7.54 -6.96 -11.94
N ASN A 260 8.53 -6.97 -12.83
CA ASN A 260 9.70 -7.83 -12.75
C ASN A 260 10.97 -6.97 -12.91
N PRO A 261 11.56 -6.47 -11.81
CA PRO A 261 12.76 -5.65 -11.87
C PRO A 261 13.96 -6.39 -12.48
N PRO A 262 14.68 -5.79 -13.46
CA PRO A 262 15.93 -6.34 -13.97
C PRO A 262 16.98 -6.52 -12.87
N GLU A 263 17.70 -7.64 -12.91
CA GLU A 263 18.64 -7.99 -11.85
C GLU A 263 19.84 -7.02 -11.78
N ASP A 264 20.32 -6.56 -12.92
CA ASP A 264 21.39 -5.56 -13.03
C ASP A 264 21.00 -4.24 -12.35
N LEU A 265 19.76 -3.79 -12.49
CA LEU A 265 19.25 -2.61 -11.76
C LEU A 265 19.16 -2.87 -10.25
N VAL A 266 18.74 -4.08 -9.83
CA VAL A 266 18.71 -4.43 -8.41
C VAL A 266 20.09 -4.36 -7.80
N VAL A 267 21.11 -4.90 -8.49
CA VAL A 267 22.51 -4.85 -8.02
C VAL A 267 23.00 -3.41 -8.02
N TYR A 268 22.81 -2.67 -9.11
CA TYR A 268 23.26 -1.27 -9.25
C TYR A 268 22.73 -0.35 -8.14
N TYR A 269 21.42 -0.35 -7.92
CA TYR A 269 20.81 0.47 -6.87
C TYR A 269 21.06 -0.10 -5.47
N GLY A 270 21.17 -1.42 -5.33
CA GLY A 270 21.49 -2.07 -4.07
C GLY A 270 22.89 -1.74 -3.58
N ASP A 271 23.89 -1.72 -4.45
CA ASP A 271 25.26 -1.30 -4.12
C ASP A 271 25.32 0.17 -3.73
N TYR A 272 24.56 1.02 -4.40
CA TYR A 272 24.40 2.41 -4.00
C TYR A 272 23.74 2.51 -2.61
N PHE A 273 22.68 1.74 -2.34
CA PHE A 273 22.00 1.73 -1.05
C PHE A 273 22.95 1.36 0.11
N ARG A 274 23.82 0.38 -0.10
CA ARG A 274 24.86 0.04 0.86
C ARG A 274 25.83 1.19 1.10
N LYS A 275 26.29 1.86 0.04
CA LYS A 275 27.17 3.06 0.14
C LYS A 275 26.52 4.19 0.93
N GLN A 276 25.20 4.36 0.82
CA GLN A 276 24.40 5.30 1.58
C GLN A 276 24.02 4.81 2.99
N LYS A 277 24.68 3.75 3.51
CA LYS A 277 24.45 3.19 4.85
C LYS A 277 22.97 2.87 5.13
N PHE A 278 22.27 2.42 4.10
CA PHE A 278 20.84 2.03 4.14
C PHE A 278 19.87 3.20 4.39
N GLU A 279 20.21 4.42 4.01
CA GLU A 279 19.30 5.56 3.98
C GLU A 279 18.34 5.46 2.79
N ILE A 280 17.04 5.47 3.07
CA ILE A 280 15.98 5.28 2.07
C ILE A 280 15.83 6.51 1.17
N GLU A 281 15.86 7.72 1.73
CA GLU A 281 15.69 8.95 0.94
C GLU A 281 16.69 9.06 -0.22
N PRO A 282 18.02 8.88 -0.02
CA PRO A 282 18.99 8.87 -1.12
C PRO A 282 18.74 7.77 -2.16
N LEU A 283 18.36 6.55 -1.71
CA LEU A 283 18.03 5.45 -2.61
C LEU A 283 16.85 5.79 -3.51
N LEU A 284 15.73 6.24 -2.93
CA LEU A 284 14.55 6.64 -3.68
C LEU A 284 14.83 7.79 -4.64
N THR A 285 15.58 8.81 -4.19
CA THR A 285 15.97 9.93 -5.05
C THR A 285 16.72 9.44 -6.27
N LYS A 286 17.74 8.59 -6.08
CA LYS A 286 18.52 8.04 -7.18
C LYS A 286 17.65 7.21 -8.14
N ILE A 287 16.87 6.26 -7.61
CA ILE A 287 15.98 5.42 -8.43
C ILE A 287 15.02 6.31 -9.23
N PHE A 288 14.30 7.20 -8.57
CA PHE A 288 13.23 7.95 -9.24
C PHE A 288 13.77 8.96 -10.25
N THR A 289 14.88 9.63 -9.97
CA THR A 289 15.47 10.59 -10.93
C THR A 289 16.04 9.89 -12.16
N GLU A 290 16.80 8.81 -11.98
CA GLU A 290 17.36 8.07 -13.11
C GLU A 290 16.30 7.37 -13.95
N GLU A 291 15.27 6.78 -13.31
CA GLU A 291 14.15 6.16 -14.01
C GLU A 291 13.24 7.18 -14.72
N PHE A 292 13.13 8.40 -14.19
CA PHE A 292 12.39 9.50 -14.83
C PHE A 292 13.05 9.95 -16.13
N GLU A 293 14.38 9.96 -16.19
CA GLU A 293 15.09 10.38 -17.39
C GLU A 293 15.02 9.36 -18.53
N LYS A 294 14.79 8.09 -18.23
CA LYS A 294 14.63 7.04 -19.26
C LYS A 294 13.45 7.34 -20.17
N GLU A 295 13.61 7.06 -21.44
CA GLU A 295 12.55 7.17 -22.43
C GLU A 295 11.44 6.15 -22.17
N ASN A 296 11.85 4.92 -21.82
CA ASN A 296 10.95 3.83 -21.42
C ASN A 296 11.38 3.29 -20.05
N SER A 297 10.79 3.83 -18.99
CA SER A 297 11.01 3.37 -17.63
C SER A 297 9.95 2.34 -17.26
N GLY A 298 10.20 1.06 -17.54
CA GLY A 298 9.38 -0.06 -17.11
C GLY A 298 7.87 0.09 -17.33
N ASN A 299 7.15 -0.96 -17.06
CA ASN A 299 5.70 -0.93 -16.95
C ASN A 299 5.26 -1.84 -15.80
N LYS A 300 4.13 -1.54 -15.21
CA LYS A 300 3.52 -2.36 -14.19
C LYS A 300 2.00 -2.23 -14.16
N ILE A 301 1.33 -3.25 -13.69
CA ILE A 301 -0.11 -3.24 -13.52
C ILE A 301 -0.47 -2.31 -12.34
N LYS A 302 -1.42 -1.40 -12.56
CA LYS A 302 -1.97 -0.56 -11.49
C LYS A 302 -2.50 -1.41 -10.35
N ASN A 303 -2.08 -1.11 -9.14
CA ASN A 303 -2.74 -1.70 -7.98
C ASN A 303 -4.21 -1.21 -7.88
N PRO A 304 -5.08 -1.93 -7.17
CA PRO A 304 -6.51 -1.59 -7.09
C PRO A 304 -6.79 -0.17 -6.58
N LEU A 305 -5.95 0.34 -5.69
CA LEU A 305 -6.12 1.68 -5.10
C LEU A 305 -5.79 2.78 -6.11
N VAL A 306 -4.69 2.66 -6.85
CA VAL A 306 -4.34 3.58 -7.93
C VAL A 306 -5.42 3.59 -9.01
N TYR A 307 -5.93 2.42 -9.42
CA TYR A 307 -6.99 2.33 -10.42
C TYR A 307 -8.24 3.14 -10.01
N ILE A 308 -8.78 2.87 -8.83
CA ILE A 308 -10.04 3.49 -8.43
C ILE A 308 -9.88 4.98 -8.07
N LEU A 309 -8.78 5.38 -7.44
CA LEU A 309 -8.56 6.78 -7.11
C LEU A 309 -8.29 7.62 -8.36
N GLN A 310 -7.53 7.11 -9.33
CA GLN A 310 -7.37 7.77 -10.62
C GLN A 310 -8.72 7.97 -11.31
N LEU A 311 -9.55 6.93 -11.39
CA LEU A 311 -10.85 7.00 -12.05
C LEU A 311 -11.79 8.02 -11.36
N CYS A 312 -11.83 8.04 -10.03
CA CYS A 312 -12.61 9.03 -9.27
C CYS A 312 -12.12 10.47 -9.51
N ASP A 313 -10.80 10.67 -9.60
CA ASP A 313 -10.21 11.98 -9.85
C ASP A 313 -10.48 12.46 -11.28
N GLU A 314 -10.33 11.60 -12.27
CA GLU A 314 -10.62 11.92 -13.68
C GLU A 314 -12.09 12.30 -13.89
N LEU A 315 -13.00 11.65 -13.16
CA LEU A 315 -14.43 11.96 -13.16
C LEU A 315 -14.79 13.14 -12.22
N GLN A 316 -13.82 13.75 -11.56
CA GLN A 316 -14.00 14.86 -10.60
C GLN A 316 -15.07 14.60 -9.55
N ILE A 317 -15.19 13.36 -9.06
CA ILE A 317 -16.17 12.98 -8.06
C ILE A 317 -15.84 13.66 -6.72
N GLN A 318 -16.69 14.60 -6.27
CA GLN A 318 -16.45 15.40 -5.06
C GLN A 318 -16.62 14.57 -3.78
N ASN A 319 -17.69 13.80 -3.68
CA ASN A 319 -18.05 13.04 -2.49
C ASN A 319 -17.72 11.56 -2.68
N VAL A 320 -16.43 11.25 -2.67
CA VAL A 320 -15.95 9.86 -2.78
C VAL A 320 -16.29 9.08 -1.51
N ASN A 321 -16.97 7.95 -1.64
CA ASN A 321 -17.32 7.09 -0.53
C ASN A 321 -16.13 6.16 -0.16
N ASP A 322 -15.35 6.54 0.86
CA ASP A 322 -14.18 5.77 1.29
C ASP A 322 -14.53 4.32 1.72
N ALA A 323 -15.76 4.07 2.20
CA ALA A 323 -16.21 2.71 2.49
C ALA A 323 -16.44 1.87 1.20
N ALA A 324 -16.85 2.52 0.11
CA ALA A 324 -16.96 1.88 -1.19
C ALA A 324 -15.57 1.59 -1.79
N ILE A 325 -14.63 2.54 -1.70
CA ILE A 325 -13.23 2.32 -2.09
C ILE A 325 -12.64 1.14 -1.32
N MET A 326 -12.80 1.12 0.01
CA MET A 326 -12.35 0.02 0.86
C MET A 326 -12.92 -1.34 0.39
N ALA A 327 -14.20 -1.41 0.06
CA ALA A 327 -14.83 -2.62 -0.41
C ALA A 327 -14.31 -3.04 -1.79
N PHE A 328 -14.12 -2.08 -2.70
CA PHE A 328 -13.60 -2.31 -4.04
C PHE A 328 -12.18 -2.89 -4.00
N ILE A 329 -11.25 -2.23 -3.31
CA ILE A 329 -9.85 -2.70 -3.25
C ILE A 329 -9.73 -4.07 -2.58
N LYS A 330 -10.56 -4.33 -1.55
CA LYS A 330 -10.63 -5.64 -0.90
C LYS A 330 -11.07 -6.74 -1.86
N GLN A 331 -12.09 -6.50 -2.69
CA GLN A 331 -12.55 -7.47 -3.70
C GLN A 331 -11.49 -7.77 -4.76
N GLN A 332 -10.57 -6.83 -4.99
CA GLN A 332 -9.45 -7.00 -5.91
C GLN A 332 -8.16 -7.49 -5.24
N GLY A 333 -8.26 -8.05 -4.03
CA GLY A 333 -7.13 -8.67 -3.34
C GLY A 333 -6.23 -7.70 -2.58
N MET A 334 -6.59 -6.40 -2.48
CA MET A 334 -5.84 -5.40 -1.70
C MET A 334 -6.63 -4.97 -0.46
N ASP A 335 -6.66 -5.81 0.58
CA ASP A 335 -7.31 -5.46 1.86
C ASP A 335 -6.30 -4.79 2.80
N LEU A 336 -6.43 -3.48 3.04
CA LEU A 336 -5.55 -2.72 3.93
C LEU A 336 -5.56 -3.31 5.35
N TYR A 337 -4.40 -3.41 5.98
CA TYR A 337 -4.18 -4.05 7.29
C TYR A 337 -4.62 -5.52 7.40
N ASN A 338 -4.90 -6.18 6.26
CA ASN A 338 -5.27 -7.59 6.21
C ASN A 338 -4.69 -8.25 4.94
N GLN A 339 -3.39 -8.22 4.79
CA GLN A 339 -2.68 -8.99 3.76
C GLN A 339 -2.98 -10.49 3.94
N VAL A 340 -2.99 -11.23 2.83
CA VAL A 340 -3.36 -12.65 2.81
C VAL A 340 -2.43 -13.49 3.68
N ASN A 341 -1.15 -13.15 3.69
CA ASN A 341 -0.11 -13.83 4.45
C ASN A 341 1.05 -12.86 4.77
N VAL A 342 2.09 -13.36 5.42
CA VAL A 342 3.27 -12.58 5.82
C VAL A 342 4.11 -12.07 4.65
N LYS A 343 3.97 -12.64 3.43
CA LYS A 343 4.66 -12.15 2.23
C LYS A 343 4.07 -10.86 1.68
N GLY A 344 2.85 -10.50 2.08
CA GLY A 344 2.12 -9.34 1.59
C GLY A 344 1.25 -9.64 0.37
N TRP A 345 0.93 -8.61 -0.39
CA TRP A 345 0.22 -8.74 -1.67
C TRP A 345 1.21 -9.13 -2.77
N ASP A 346 0.82 -10.07 -3.61
CA ASP A 346 1.68 -10.54 -4.72
C ASP A 346 1.89 -9.45 -5.78
N GLY A 347 0.88 -8.64 -6.05
CA GLY A 347 0.93 -7.61 -7.10
C GLY A 347 0.94 -8.19 -8.52
N GLY A 348 1.30 -7.34 -9.49
CA GLY A 348 1.40 -7.75 -10.89
C GLY A 348 0.13 -8.43 -11.40
N ASN A 349 0.26 -9.56 -12.08
CA ASN A 349 -0.85 -10.28 -12.71
C ASN A 349 -1.99 -10.67 -11.74
N SER A 350 -1.71 -10.80 -10.44
CA SER A 350 -2.77 -11.07 -9.46
C SER A 350 -3.79 -9.93 -9.33
N TRP A 351 -3.43 -8.72 -9.76
CA TRP A 351 -4.31 -7.55 -9.81
C TRP A 351 -4.96 -7.31 -11.17
N LEU A 352 -4.78 -8.21 -12.15
CA LEU A 352 -5.41 -8.11 -13.47
C LEU A 352 -5.87 -9.47 -14.02
N THR A 353 -6.44 -10.31 -13.17
CA THR A 353 -7.15 -11.52 -13.62
C THR A 353 -8.39 -11.13 -14.44
N SER A 354 -8.90 -12.04 -15.26
CA SER A 354 -10.11 -11.78 -16.07
C SER A 354 -11.29 -11.29 -15.23
N GLN A 355 -11.46 -11.86 -14.01
CA GLN A 355 -12.51 -11.42 -13.08
C GLN A 355 -12.28 -9.99 -12.58
N ILE A 356 -11.05 -9.63 -12.21
CA ILE A 356 -10.71 -8.28 -11.75
C ILE A 356 -10.87 -7.28 -12.89
N TYR A 357 -10.42 -7.62 -14.09
CA TYR A 357 -10.58 -6.78 -15.27
C TYR A 357 -12.06 -6.48 -15.56
N LEU A 358 -12.92 -7.51 -15.53
CA LEU A 358 -14.37 -7.33 -15.67
C LEU A 358 -14.96 -6.44 -14.56
N GLN A 359 -14.53 -6.62 -13.31
CA GLN A 359 -14.98 -5.77 -12.20
C GLN A 359 -14.56 -4.31 -12.39
N ARG A 360 -13.34 -4.05 -12.88
CA ARG A 360 -12.86 -2.71 -13.20
C ARG A 360 -13.72 -2.07 -14.29
N ASN A 361 -14.00 -2.79 -15.37
CA ASN A 361 -14.84 -2.33 -16.47
C ASN A 361 -16.27 -1.99 -16.00
N ASN A 362 -16.89 -2.88 -15.23
CA ASN A 362 -18.22 -2.65 -14.65
C ASN A 362 -18.24 -1.42 -13.70
N THR A 363 -17.16 -1.21 -12.96
CA THR A 363 -17.01 -0.05 -12.07
C THR A 363 -16.87 1.24 -12.89
N ALA A 364 -16.10 1.22 -13.98
CA ALA A 364 -15.98 2.34 -14.90
C ALA A 364 -17.34 2.69 -15.53
N ASP A 365 -18.08 1.70 -16.04
CA ASP A 365 -19.42 1.91 -16.60
C ASP A 365 -20.39 2.52 -15.58
N LEU A 366 -20.35 2.04 -14.33
CA LEU A 366 -21.18 2.57 -13.26
C LEU A 366 -20.86 4.05 -12.97
N LEU A 367 -19.59 4.36 -12.71
CA LEU A 367 -19.18 5.71 -12.34
C LEU A 367 -19.38 6.70 -13.49
N CYS A 368 -19.01 6.33 -14.73
CA CYS A 368 -19.23 7.16 -15.91
C CYS A 368 -20.71 7.39 -16.23
N SER A 369 -21.61 6.51 -15.78
CA SER A 369 -23.07 6.74 -15.89
C SER A 369 -23.64 7.66 -14.78
N GLY A 370 -22.78 8.28 -13.97
CA GLY A 370 -23.20 9.17 -12.88
C GLY A 370 -23.86 8.45 -11.70
N LYS A 371 -23.52 7.17 -11.48
CA LYS A 371 -24.02 6.37 -10.35
C LYS A 371 -22.94 6.18 -9.30
N SER A 372 -23.29 6.30 -8.01
CA SER A 372 -22.34 6.13 -6.93
C SER A 372 -21.93 4.67 -6.76
N LEU A 373 -20.66 4.47 -6.41
CA LEU A 373 -20.15 3.19 -5.95
C LEU A 373 -20.58 2.96 -4.49
N ASN A 374 -21.20 1.85 -4.19
CA ASN A 374 -21.54 1.45 -2.83
C ASN A 374 -21.35 -0.06 -2.61
N ARG A 375 -21.35 -0.49 -1.35
CA ARG A 375 -21.06 -1.89 -0.98
C ARG A 375 -22.10 -2.88 -1.53
N LYS A 376 -23.37 -2.48 -1.68
CA LYS A 376 -24.43 -3.33 -2.23
C LYS A 376 -24.19 -3.58 -3.72
N VAL A 377 -23.91 -2.50 -4.46
CA VAL A 377 -23.59 -2.55 -5.90
C VAL A 377 -22.37 -3.42 -6.16
N LEU A 378 -21.31 -3.28 -5.39
CA LEU A 378 -20.10 -4.10 -5.54
C LEU A 378 -20.41 -5.60 -5.34
N LYS A 379 -21.28 -5.96 -4.38
CA LYS A 379 -21.68 -7.35 -4.17
C LYS A 379 -22.48 -7.92 -5.33
N THR A 380 -23.39 -7.16 -5.93
CA THR A 380 -24.16 -7.60 -7.10
C THR A 380 -23.28 -7.78 -8.33
N MET A 381 -22.28 -6.91 -8.53
CA MET A 381 -21.30 -7.05 -9.62
C MET A 381 -20.46 -8.32 -9.51
N THR A 382 -20.22 -8.82 -8.29
CA THR A 382 -19.40 -10.01 -8.06
C THR A 382 -20.20 -11.31 -8.20
N ASN A 383 -21.46 -11.33 -7.81
CA ASN A 383 -22.25 -12.55 -7.67
C ASN A 383 -23.15 -12.86 -8.87
N GLY A 384 -23.18 -12.00 -9.89
CA GLY A 384 -24.01 -12.21 -11.09
C GLY A 384 -25.53 -12.28 -10.83
N VAL A 385 -25.98 -11.93 -9.62
CA VAL A 385 -27.39 -11.95 -9.25
C VAL A 385 -28.08 -10.75 -9.87
N GLU A 386 -29.11 -11.01 -10.64
CA GLU A 386 -29.97 -10.00 -11.25
C GLU A 386 -30.53 -9.00 -10.24
N LYS A 387 -30.59 -7.80 -10.70
CA LYS A 387 -30.99 -6.54 -10.08
C LYS A 387 -32.27 -6.63 -9.25
N GLU A 388 -32.16 -6.72 -7.93
CA GLU A 388 -33.06 -5.92 -7.11
C GLU A 388 -32.76 -4.44 -7.44
N LYS A 389 -33.81 -3.63 -7.67
CA LYS A 389 -33.70 -2.17 -7.89
C LYS A 389 -32.95 -1.53 -6.73
N SER A 390 -31.61 -1.61 -6.75
CA SER A 390 -30.80 -0.85 -5.82
C SER A 390 -30.93 0.61 -6.24
N GLU A 391 -31.48 1.44 -5.39
CA GLU A 391 -31.44 2.89 -5.55
C GLU A 391 -29.97 3.33 -5.60
N TYR A 392 -29.54 3.68 -6.80
CA TYR A 392 -28.21 4.26 -7.00
C TYR A 392 -28.31 5.75 -6.62
N GLU A 393 -27.49 6.18 -5.68
CA GLU A 393 -27.28 7.61 -5.48
C GLU A 393 -26.62 8.19 -6.73
N LYS A 394 -27.15 9.29 -7.24
CA LYS A 394 -26.55 10.01 -8.36
C LYS A 394 -25.33 10.80 -7.90
N VAL A 395 -24.26 10.72 -8.68
CA VAL A 395 -23.06 11.56 -8.50
C VAL A 395 -22.85 12.41 -9.76
N SER A 396 -22.45 13.66 -9.55
CA SER A 396 -22.01 14.51 -10.65
C SER A 396 -20.66 14.04 -11.14
N VAL A 397 -20.52 13.86 -12.45
CA VAL A 397 -19.28 13.45 -13.10
C VAL A 397 -18.93 14.46 -14.18
N LYS A 398 -17.66 14.84 -14.24
CA LYS A 398 -17.07 15.71 -15.24
C LYS A 398 -15.66 15.24 -15.54
N VAL A 399 -15.22 15.47 -16.76
CA VAL A 399 -13.84 15.22 -17.19
C VAL A 399 -13.22 16.54 -17.59
N ALA A 400 -12.01 16.82 -17.13
CA ALA A 400 -11.28 18.01 -17.56
C ALA A 400 -10.78 17.84 -19.00
N PHE A 401 -11.04 18.81 -19.86
CA PHE A 401 -10.54 18.89 -21.22
C PHE A 401 -10.47 20.34 -21.70
N ASP A 402 -9.63 20.60 -22.70
CA ASP A 402 -9.53 21.93 -23.33
C ASP A 402 -10.70 22.17 -24.30
N SER A 403 -11.67 22.98 -23.89
CA SER A 403 -12.82 23.36 -24.71
C SER A 403 -12.45 24.26 -25.93
N GLY A 404 -11.24 24.78 -26.00
CA GLY A 404 -10.70 25.49 -27.16
C GLY A 404 -10.16 24.59 -28.29
N GLY A 405 -10.01 23.28 -27.97
CA GLY A 405 -9.50 22.28 -28.90
C GLY A 405 -10.54 21.76 -29.91
N ASN A 406 -10.18 20.70 -30.58
CA ASN A 406 -11.06 19.90 -31.45
C ASN A 406 -11.01 18.43 -30.99
N ASN A 407 -11.81 17.53 -31.59
CA ASN A 407 -11.85 16.11 -31.22
C ASN A 407 -10.45 15.48 -31.15
N LYS A 408 -9.57 15.74 -32.09
CA LYS A 408 -8.22 15.15 -32.13
C LYS A 408 -7.35 15.64 -30.97
N THR A 409 -7.40 16.94 -30.68
CA THR A 409 -6.63 17.50 -29.56
C THR A 409 -7.13 16.98 -28.21
N ILE A 410 -8.44 16.81 -28.03
CA ILE A 410 -9.03 16.25 -26.81
C ILE A 410 -8.67 14.76 -26.66
N ILE A 411 -8.75 13.98 -27.73
CA ILE A 411 -8.33 12.58 -27.74
C ILE A 411 -6.84 12.48 -27.37
N SER A 412 -5.98 13.30 -27.97
CA SER A 412 -4.55 13.34 -27.66
C SER A 412 -4.30 13.73 -26.21
N GLU A 413 -4.99 14.74 -25.69
CA GLU A 413 -4.88 15.18 -24.29
C GLU A 413 -5.23 14.06 -23.32
N LEU A 414 -6.36 13.37 -23.52
CA LEU A 414 -6.77 12.27 -22.65
C LEU A 414 -5.82 11.06 -22.78
N SER A 415 -5.42 10.72 -24.00
CA SER A 415 -4.49 9.62 -24.26
C SER A 415 -3.14 9.86 -23.59
N ASP A 416 -2.59 11.06 -23.73
CA ASP A 416 -1.32 11.47 -23.13
C ASP A 416 -1.37 11.46 -21.59
N ARG A 417 -2.54 11.70 -21.02
CA ARG A 417 -2.76 11.70 -19.57
C ARG A 417 -3.04 10.31 -19.01
N LEU A 418 -3.70 9.43 -19.76
CA LEU A 418 -4.34 8.23 -19.22
C LEU A 418 -3.77 6.90 -19.73
N LEU A 419 -3.27 6.86 -20.97
CA LEU A 419 -2.86 5.62 -21.62
C LEU A 419 -1.34 5.49 -21.65
N PHE A 420 -0.84 4.32 -21.26
CA PHE A 420 0.59 4.02 -21.30
C PHE A 420 1.12 4.09 -22.75
N THR A 421 0.41 3.43 -23.67
CA THR A 421 0.61 3.50 -25.12
C THR A 421 -0.73 3.60 -25.82
N VAL A 422 -0.75 3.95 -27.10
CA VAL A 422 -1.94 3.96 -27.95
C VAL A 422 -1.56 3.38 -29.30
N ASN A 423 -2.34 2.45 -29.83
CA ASN A 423 -2.17 1.92 -31.16
C ASN A 423 -3.17 2.56 -32.15
N ASP A 424 -2.94 2.34 -33.46
CA ASP A 424 -3.75 2.97 -34.53
C ASP A 424 -5.23 2.57 -34.48
N SER A 425 -5.54 1.34 -34.02
CA SER A 425 -6.93 0.88 -33.89
C SER A 425 -7.65 1.61 -32.78
N GLU A 426 -7.00 1.73 -31.61
CA GLU A 426 -7.54 2.46 -30.46
C GLU A 426 -7.73 3.94 -30.77
N GLN A 427 -6.76 4.55 -31.45
CA GLN A 427 -6.87 5.94 -31.94
C GLN A 427 -8.10 6.12 -32.81
N LYS A 428 -8.32 5.22 -33.75
CA LYS A 428 -9.45 5.25 -34.67
C LYS A 428 -10.79 5.05 -33.96
N ASP A 429 -10.83 4.16 -32.97
CA ASP A 429 -12.03 3.92 -32.17
C ASP A 429 -12.40 5.15 -31.33
N MET A 430 -11.41 5.82 -30.73
CA MET A 430 -11.60 7.07 -30.00
C MET A 430 -12.10 8.20 -30.92
N GLU A 431 -11.56 8.30 -32.17
CA GLU A 431 -12.02 9.26 -33.16
C GLU A 431 -13.47 8.98 -33.56
N ASN A 432 -13.86 7.70 -33.72
CA ASN A 432 -15.24 7.32 -34.03
C ASN A 432 -16.24 7.68 -32.93
N LEU A 433 -15.82 7.62 -31.63
CA LEU A 433 -16.65 7.99 -30.50
C LEU A 433 -17.04 9.47 -30.47
N LEU A 434 -16.17 10.36 -31.02
CA LEU A 434 -16.38 11.81 -31.08
C LEU A 434 -16.63 12.30 -32.52
N LYS A 435 -16.97 11.43 -33.49
CA LYS A 435 -16.99 11.74 -34.90
C LYS A 435 -18.15 12.63 -35.32
N TYR A 436 -19.32 12.45 -34.74
CA TYR A 436 -20.56 13.11 -35.17
C TYR A 436 -20.99 14.14 -34.13
N ASP A 437 -21.24 15.38 -34.64
CA ASP A 437 -21.86 16.49 -33.89
C ASP A 437 -21.21 16.85 -32.53
N PHE A 438 -19.92 16.51 -32.35
CA PHE A 438 -19.19 16.89 -31.18
C PHE A 438 -18.57 18.29 -31.32
N ASP A 439 -19.16 19.25 -30.62
CA ASP A 439 -18.58 20.59 -30.42
C ASP A 439 -18.08 20.69 -28.95
N PRO A 440 -16.76 20.89 -28.72
CA PRO A 440 -16.19 21.05 -27.38
C PRO A 440 -16.81 22.20 -26.58
N LYS A 441 -17.43 23.18 -27.25
CA LYS A 441 -18.09 24.35 -26.66
C LYS A 441 -19.56 24.11 -26.32
N ASP A 442 -20.13 22.96 -26.75
CA ASP A 442 -21.52 22.61 -26.47
C ASP A 442 -21.68 22.37 -24.95
N PRO A 443 -22.76 22.88 -24.33
CA PRO A 443 -23.03 22.60 -22.90
C PRO A 443 -23.09 21.12 -22.52
N HIS A 444 -23.32 20.24 -23.49
CA HIS A 444 -23.36 18.78 -23.32
C HIS A 444 -22.08 18.06 -23.74
N ALA A 445 -21.00 18.77 -24.09
CA ALA A 445 -19.72 18.20 -24.47
C ALA A 445 -19.17 17.26 -23.37
N ASP A 446 -19.42 17.58 -22.10
CA ASP A 446 -19.04 16.76 -20.95
C ASP A 446 -19.51 15.30 -21.10
N PHE A 447 -20.73 15.05 -21.59
CA PHE A 447 -21.26 13.69 -21.77
C PHE A 447 -20.48 12.88 -22.84
N ALA A 448 -20.06 13.54 -23.91
CA ALA A 448 -19.28 12.90 -24.97
C ALA A 448 -17.86 12.55 -24.45
N VAL A 449 -17.24 13.46 -23.68
CA VAL A 449 -15.91 13.25 -23.12
C VAL A 449 -15.95 12.20 -22.00
N VAL A 450 -17.02 12.13 -21.20
CA VAL A 450 -17.21 11.04 -20.22
C VAL A 450 -17.35 9.67 -20.92
N ARG A 451 -18.03 9.60 -22.08
CA ARG A 451 -18.08 8.36 -22.88
C ARG A 451 -16.70 7.97 -23.41
N LEU A 452 -15.90 8.95 -23.85
CA LEU A 452 -14.51 8.71 -24.26
C LEU A 452 -13.67 8.20 -23.09
N LEU A 453 -13.77 8.82 -21.91
CA LEU A 453 -13.09 8.33 -20.71
C LEU A 453 -13.53 6.90 -20.34
N ASN A 454 -14.82 6.59 -20.44
CA ASN A 454 -15.33 5.24 -20.18
C ASN A 454 -14.71 4.20 -21.12
N TYR A 455 -14.59 4.53 -22.42
CA TYR A 455 -13.89 3.67 -23.37
C TYR A 455 -12.41 3.50 -22.98
N ILE A 456 -11.70 4.61 -22.77
CA ILE A 456 -10.28 4.63 -22.38
C ILE A 456 -10.04 3.79 -21.12
N SER A 457 -10.87 3.95 -20.10
CA SER A 457 -10.70 3.26 -18.79
C SER A 457 -10.84 1.74 -18.87
N LYS A 458 -11.39 1.23 -19.97
CA LYS A 458 -11.54 -0.20 -20.25
C LYS A 458 -10.45 -0.77 -21.17
N LEU A 459 -9.56 0.06 -21.69
CA LEU A 459 -8.41 -0.42 -22.47
C LEU A 459 -7.38 -1.13 -21.57
N PRO A 460 -6.69 -2.16 -22.08
CA PRO A 460 -5.56 -2.80 -21.37
C PRO A 460 -4.48 -1.79 -20.98
N GLU A 461 -4.17 -0.82 -21.82
CA GLU A 461 -3.17 0.23 -21.64
C GLU A 461 -3.49 1.17 -20.48
N TYR A 462 -4.77 1.36 -20.16
CA TYR A 462 -5.20 2.09 -18.97
C TYR A 462 -4.89 1.34 -17.68
N GLN A 463 -4.75 0.02 -17.72
CA GLN A 463 -4.42 -0.79 -16.55
C GLN A 463 -2.94 -0.69 -16.15
N LEU A 464 -2.10 -0.03 -16.95
CA LEU A 464 -0.64 0.05 -16.78
C LEU A 464 -0.20 1.43 -16.26
N ILE A 465 0.94 1.41 -15.55
CA ILE A 465 1.70 2.60 -15.12
C ILE A 465 3.20 2.35 -15.19
#